data_4fd39c6dff18cb50c57693c7da577873
#
_entry.id   4fd39c6dff18cb50c57693c7da577873
#
_cell.length_a   1.000
_cell.length_b   1.000
_cell.length_c   1.000
_cell.angle_alpha   90.00
_cell.angle_beta   90.00
_cell.angle_gamma   90.00
#
_symmetry.space_group_name_H-M   'P 1'
#
loop_
_entity.id
_entity.type
_entity.pdbx_description
1 polymer ?
#
loop_
_entity_poly.entity_id
_entity_poly.type
_entity_poly.pdbx_seq_one_letter_code
_entity_poly.pdbx_strand_id
1 'polypeptide(L)'
;MITKDSIETAYSFLHQKQRIYVHSTLDWQKDDIEITIASYADEMSQELLDTISGGRADFLRDHKRFQEDITKAVELLENML
;
A
#
# COMPACT_ATOMS: atom_id res chain seq x y z
N MET A 1 16.66 -0.21 8.37
CA MET A 1 17.27 0.22 7.10
C MET A 1 16.41 -0.19 5.91
N ILE A 2 16.15 0.74 5.01
CA ILE A 2 15.38 0.44 3.79
C ILE A 2 16.32 -0.19 2.76
N THR A 3 16.00 -1.39 2.30
CA THR A 3 16.80 -2.10 1.31
C THR A 3 16.07 -2.12 -0.02
N LYS A 4 16.82 -2.33 -1.11
CA LYS A 4 16.23 -2.45 -2.44
C LYS A 4 15.25 -3.63 -2.49
N ASP A 5 15.58 -4.74 -1.85
CA ASP A 5 14.70 -5.91 -1.81
C ASP A 5 13.39 -5.60 -1.09
N SER A 6 13.44 -4.82 0.01
CA SER A 6 12.23 -4.39 0.71
C SER A 6 11.35 -3.54 -0.18
N ILE A 7 11.96 -2.63 -0.95
CA ILE A 7 11.23 -1.75 -1.86
C ILE A 7 10.59 -2.57 -2.97
N GLU A 8 11.33 -3.48 -3.59
CA GLU A 8 10.81 -4.32 -4.68
C GLU A 8 9.65 -5.21 -4.20
N THR A 9 9.79 -5.81 -3.02
CA THR A 9 8.75 -6.66 -2.45
C THR A 9 7.48 -5.86 -2.18
N ALA A 10 7.62 -4.71 -1.54
CA ALA A 10 6.48 -3.84 -1.25
C ALA A 10 5.83 -3.33 -2.54
N TYR A 11 6.64 -2.91 -3.50
CA TYR A 11 6.12 -2.43 -4.78
C TYR A 11 5.32 -3.52 -5.49
N SER A 12 5.87 -4.72 -5.62
CA SER A 12 5.19 -5.82 -6.31
C SER A 12 3.86 -6.16 -5.66
N PHE A 13 3.85 -6.24 -4.32
CA PHE A 13 2.65 -6.57 -3.57
C PHE A 13 1.58 -5.49 -3.71
N LEU A 14 1.95 -4.25 -3.43
CA LEU A 14 1.00 -3.14 -3.47
C LEU A 14 0.50 -2.85 -4.88
N HIS A 15 1.38 -2.95 -5.87
CA HIS A 15 1.01 -2.73 -7.26
C HIS A 15 -0.03 -3.77 -7.73
N GLN A 16 0.20 -5.03 -7.40
CA GLN A 16 -0.74 -6.10 -7.74
C GLN A 16 -2.11 -5.86 -7.08
N LYS A 17 -2.10 -5.53 -5.80
CA LYS A 17 -3.35 -5.28 -5.06
C LYS A 17 -4.05 -4.02 -5.54
N GLN A 18 -3.29 -2.99 -5.89
CA GLN A 18 -3.86 -1.76 -6.42
C GLN A 18 -4.60 -2.03 -7.74
N ARG A 19 -4.03 -2.82 -8.63
CA ARG A 19 -4.69 -3.17 -9.89
C ARG A 19 -5.98 -3.93 -9.64
N ILE A 20 -5.98 -4.90 -8.74
CA ILE A 20 -7.18 -5.65 -8.39
C ILE A 20 -8.23 -4.72 -7.79
N TYR A 21 -7.81 -3.81 -6.91
CA TYR A 21 -8.70 -2.89 -6.22
C TYR A 21 -9.44 -1.97 -7.19
N VAL A 22 -8.73 -1.35 -8.13
CA VAL A 22 -9.35 -0.41 -9.08
C VAL A 22 -10.26 -1.11 -10.07
N HIS A 23 -10.06 -2.40 -10.34
CA HIS A 23 -10.90 -3.17 -11.24
C HIS A 23 -12.00 -3.94 -10.51
N SER A 24 -12.03 -3.90 -9.19
CA SER A 24 -13.08 -4.56 -8.40
C SER A 24 -14.37 -3.79 -8.49
N THR A 25 -15.48 -4.51 -8.73
CA THR A 25 -16.81 -3.91 -8.81
C THR A 25 -17.67 -4.20 -7.58
N LEU A 26 -17.24 -5.15 -6.75
CA LEU A 26 -17.98 -5.57 -5.56
C LEU A 26 -17.31 -5.01 -4.31
N ASP A 27 -18.12 -4.42 -3.42
CA ASP A 27 -17.62 -3.80 -2.20
C ASP A 27 -16.85 -4.78 -1.31
N TRP A 28 -17.31 -6.04 -1.22
CA TRP A 28 -16.63 -7.02 -0.37
C TRP A 28 -15.22 -7.36 -0.89
N GLN A 29 -15.01 -7.29 -2.20
CA GLN A 29 -13.68 -7.50 -2.77
C GLN A 29 -12.74 -6.36 -2.38
N LYS A 30 -13.25 -5.13 -2.43
CA LYS A 30 -12.48 -3.95 -2.02
C LYS A 30 -12.16 -4.00 -0.53
N ASP A 31 -13.14 -4.36 0.29
CA ASP A 31 -12.94 -4.49 1.74
C ASP A 31 -11.88 -5.53 2.06
N ASP A 32 -11.89 -6.65 1.36
CA ASP A 32 -10.91 -7.73 1.55
C ASP A 32 -9.51 -7.23 1.24
N ILE A 33 -9.34 -6.49 0.16
CA ILE A 33 -8.05 -5.92 -0.21
C ILE A 33 -7.59 -4.90 0.83
N GLU A 34 -8.48 -4.05 1.33
CA GLU A 34 -8.16 -3.07 2.35
C GLU A 34 -7.65 -3.76 3.63
N ILE A 35 -8.29 -4.84 4.05
CA ILE A 35 -7.86 -5.62 5.22
C ILE A 35 -6.50 -6.25 4.96
N THR A 36 -6.31 -6.84 3.79
CA THR A 36 -5.05 -7.47 3.41
C THR A 36 -3.90 -6.47 3.41
N ILE A 37 -4.12 -5.29 2.84
CA ILE A 37 -3.11 -4.23 2.78
C ILE A 37 -2.81 -3.70 4.17
N ALA A 38 -3.81 -3.51 5.02
CA ALA A 38 -3.59 -3.07 6.39
C ALA A 38 -2.72 -4.06 7.17
N SER A 39 -2.97 -5.36 7.01
CA SER A 39 -2.16 -6.40 7.63
C SER A 39 -0.73 -6.36 7.11
N TYR A 40 -0.56 -6.17 5.81
CA TYR A 40 0.77 -6.07 5.21
C TYR A 40 1.52 -4.84 5.73
N ALA A 41 0.83 -3.71 5.87
CA ALA A 41 1.43 -2.50 6.40
C ALA A 41 1.96 -2.70 7.83
N ASP A 42 1.27 -3.49 8.63
CA ASP A 42 1.73 -3.82 9.98
C ASP A 42 3.01 -4.66 9.97
N GLU A 43 3.23 -5.44 8.91
CA GLU A 43 4.42 -6.29 8.77
C GLU A 43 5.58 -5.59 8.08
N MET A 44 5.33 -4.47 7.39
CA MET A 44 6.37 -3.72 6.70
C MET A 44 7.39 -3.11 7.65
N SER A 45 8.59 -2.86 7.11
CA SER A 45 9.57 -2.03 7.81
C SER A 45 8.95 -0.68 8.17
N GLN A 46 9.09 -0.28 9.43
CA GLN A 46 8.55 1.00 9.90
C GLN A 46 9.15 2.18 9.12
N GLU A 47 10.44 2.10 8.80
CA GLU A 47 11.11 3.15 8.03
C GLU A 47 10.49 3.31 6.65
N LEU A 48 10.22 2.19 5.96
CA LEU A 48 9.62 2.22 4.64
C LEU A 48 8.20 2.75 4.71
N LEU A 49 7.42 2.28 5.68
CA LEU A 49 6.05 2.74 5.87
C LEU A 49 6.01 4.25 6.16
N ASP A 50 6.89 4.74 7.03
CA ASP A 50 6.96 6.16 7.33
C ASP A 50 7.30 6.98 6.08
N THR A 51 8.17 6.46 5.23
CA THR A 51 8.57 7.13 4.00
C THR A 51 7.40 7.28 3.02
N ILE A 52 6.64 6.19 2.81
CA ILE A 52 5.55 6.23 1.83
C ILE A 52 4.29 6.89 2.40
N SER A 53 4.11 6.87 3.72
CA SER A 53 2.92 7.45 4.35
C SER A 53 3.04 8.95 4.62
N GLY A 54 4.25 9.47 4.63
CA GLY A 54 4.49 10.85 5.02
C GLY A 54 4.18 11.10 6.50
N GLY A 55 4.21 10.04 7.33
CA GLY A 55 3.95 10.14 8.75
C GLY A 55 2.48 10.06 9.14
N ARG A 56 1.58 9.79 8.20
CA ARG A 56 0.16 9.68 8.49
C ARG A 56 -0.16 8.36 9.19
N ALA A 57 -0.86 8.45 10.33
CA ALA A 57 -1.23 7.27 11.12
C ALA A 57 -2.33 6.44 10.43
N ASP A 58 -3.18 7.07 9.64
CA ASP A 58 -4.32 6.41 8.96
C ASP A 58 -4.00 6.01 7.51
N PHE A 59 -2.73 6.06 7.11
CA PHE A 59 -2.32 5.71 5.75
C PHE A 59 -2.67 4.25 5.44
N LEU A 60 -3.37 4.02 4.35
CA LEU A 60 -3.87 2.71 3.92
C LEU A 60 -4.88 2.09 4.92
N ARG A 61 -5.43 2.89 5.81
CA ARG A 61 -6.43 2.45 6.80
C ARG A 61 -7.73 3.22 6.69
N ASP A 62 -7.72 4.37 6.01
CA ASP A 62 -8.92 5.18 5.79
C ASP A 62 -9.62 4.69 4.53
N HIS A 63 -10.82 4.12 4.70
CA HIS A 63 -11.60 3.58 3.59
C HIS A 63 -11.85 4.62 2.49
N LYS A 64 -12.15 5.85 2.87
CA LYS A 64 -12.49 6.90 1.90
C LYS A 64 -11.30 7.34 1.05
N ARG A 65 -10.10 7.20 1.59
CA ARG A 65 -8.87 7.64 0.94
C ARG A 65 -7.99 6.48 0.49
N PHE A 66 -8.49 5.27 0.60
CA PHE A 66 -7.68 4.08 0.35
C PHE A 66 -7.12 4.05 -1.07
N GLN A 67 -7.95 4.36 -2.07
CA GLN A 67 -7.52 4.34 -3.47
C GLN A 67 -6.40 5.36 -3.72
N GLU A 68 -6.53 6.55 -3.16
CA GLU A 68 -5.48 7.57 -3.26
C GLU A 68 -4.21 7.11 -2.56
N ASP A 69 -4.35 6.55 -1.37
CA ASP A 69 -3.22 6.13 -0.57
C ASP A 69 -2.44 5.00 -1.24
N ILE A 70 -3.14 3.99 -1.77
CA ILE A 70 -2.45 2.87 -2.41
C ILE A 70 -1.79 3.30 -3.71
N THR A 71 -2.43 4.19 -4.46
CA THR A 71 -1.84 4.73 -5.70
C THR A 71 -0.58 5.53 -5.38
N LYS A 72 -0.64 6.37 -4.35
CA LYS A 72 0.51 7.15 -3.92
C LYS A 72 1.65 6.25 -3.45
N ALA A 73 1.32 5.20 -2.69
CA ALA A 73 2.34 4.26 -2.22
C ALA A 73 3.05 3.58 -3.38
N VAL A 74 2.30 3.12 -4.38
CA VAL A 74 2.86 2.48 -5.57
C VAL A 74 3.77 3.45 -6.33
N GLU A 75 3.34 4.69 -6.52
CA GLU A 75 4.14 5.70 -7.21
C GLU A 75 5.44 6.00 -6.48
N LEU A 76 5.37 6.17 -5.16
CA LEU A 76 6.56 6.46 -4.37
C LEU A 76 7.55 5.29 -4.39
N LEU A 77 7.05 4.07 -4.28
CA LEU A 77 7.90 2.89 -4.35
C LEU A 77 8.55 2.75 -5.72
N GLU A 78 7.79 3.00 -6.78
CA GLU A 78 8.33 2.98 -8.14
C GLU A 78 9.47 3.98 -8.30
N ASN A 79 9.31 5.18 -7.76
CA ASN A 79 10.35 6.20 -7.83
C ASN A 79 11.59 5.86 -7.02
N MET A 80 11.46 4.96 -6.03
CA MET A 80 12.59 4.50 -5.22
C MET A 80 13.35 3.35 -5.88
N LEU A 81 12.79 2.74 -6.90
CA LEU A 81 13.46 1.70 -7.68
C LEU A 81 14.31 2.33 -8.77
#